data_eb0150db34542ddef05e06199589157b
#
_entry.id   eb0150db34542ddef05e06199589157b
#
_cell.length_a   1.000
_cell.length_b   1.000
_cell.length_c   1.000
_cell.angle_alpha   90.00
_cell.angle_beta   90.00
_cell.angle_gamma   90.00
#
_symmetry.space_group_name_H-M   'P 1'
#
loop_
_entity.id
_entity.type
_entity.pdbx_description
1 polymer ?
#
loop_
_entity_poly.entity_id
_entity_poly.type
_entity_poly.pdbx_seq_one_letter_code
_entity_poly.pdbx_strand_id
1 'polypeptide(L)'
;PRFQNWAARSPLTRAIARRRARALFDLCAGFVYSQVLQACVRLDLFEYLRQGPRTVEAISAHTGLSSEAARRLSRAATSLRLMREWPDSRFGLDELGAALLGNPAISALIEHHGLLYDDLRDPVGLLERRSPTRLSGFWPYSDDASNGADFKGYSALMSRTQPLVAEDILDAYPIARHNCLLDVGGGEGAFVAACAARAPRLKLKLFDLPSVAERARAWLSENGLVDRVEIHGGSFARDSLPPGADLITLIRVLHDQDDESSMELLRSAWRALPPGGAVLVAEPMSGAAGAEPIGDAYFGIYLWAMGQGRPRAPREVEDMLHAAGFAKVRILKTRRPMLASAVIGWRA
;
A
#
# COMPACT_ATOMS: atom_id res chain seq x y z
N PRO A 1 -38.50 -16.07 -2.97
CA PRO A 1 -39.23 -14.80 -3.08
C PRO A 1 -40.18 -14.50 -1.91
N ARG A 2 -41.03 -15.47 -1.47
CA ARG A 2 -42.02 -15.23 -0.37
C ARG A 2 -41.37 -14.91 0.98
N PHE A 3 -40.31 -15.59 1.37
CA PHE A 3 -39.57 -15.36 2.62
C PHE A 3 -38.86 -13.99 2.62
N GLN A 4 -38.27 -13.59 1.49
CA GLN A 4 -37.61 -12.29 1.36
C GLN A 4 -38.61 -11.14 1.45
N ASN A 5 -39.77 -11.27 0.83
CA ASN A 5 -40.84 -10.29 0.91
C ASN A 5 -41.45 -10.19 2.32
N TRP A 6 -41.58 -11.32 3.04
CA TRP A 6 -41.99 -11.34 4.44
C TRP A 6 -40.95 -10.70 5.36
N ALA A 7 -39.67 -11.04 5.20
CA ALA A 7 -38.57 -10.49 5.98
C ALA A 7 -38.41 -8.97 5.78
N ALA A 8 -38.71 -8.44 4.60
CA ALA A 8 -38.71 -7.00 4.31
C ALA A 8 -39.88 -6.25 4.94
N ARG A 9 -40.99 -6.94 5.22
CA ARG A 9 -42.23 -6.37 5.79
C ARG A 9 -42.29 -6.49 7.31
N SER A 10 -41.60 -7.45 7.91
CA SER A 10 -41.58 -7.65 9.36
C SER A 10 -40.81 -6.52 10.07
N PRO A 11 -41.36 -5.86 11.10
CA PRO A 11 -40.65 -4.82 11.86
C PRO A 11 -39.31 -5.29 12.43
N LEU A 12 -39.19 -6.55 12.84
CA LEU A 12 -38.01 -7.14 13.47
C LEU A 12 -36.86 -7.36 12.48
N THR A 13 -37.16 -7.67 11.23
CA THR A 13 -36.15 -7.98 10.20
C THR A 13 -35.91 -6.83 9.23
N ARG A 14 -36.78 -5.83 9.23
CA ARG A 14 -36.76 -4.68 8.30
C ARG A 14 -35.44 -3.88 8.38
N ALA A 15 -34.91 -3.68 9.58
CA ALA A 15 -33.66 -2.95 9.78
C ALA A 15 -32.47 -3.74 9.19
N ILE A 16 -32.44 -5.06 9.41
CA ILE A 16 -31.41 -5.96 8.87
C ILE A 16 -31.49 -6.02 7.35
N ALA A 17 -32.71 -6.17 6.79
CA ALA A 17 -32.93 -6.21 5.35
C ALA A 17 -32.48 -4.92 4.67
N ARG A 18 -32.83 -3.74 5.23
CA ARG A 18 -32.38 -2.44 4.75
C ARG A 18 -30.86 -2.29 4.78
N ARG A 19 -30.20 -2.70 5.88
CA ARG A 19 -28.73 -2.66 6.01
C ARG A 19 -28.06 -3.51 4.95
N ARG A 20 -28.55 -4.75 4.73
CA ARG A 20 -28.01 -5.65 3.70
C ARG A 20 -28.24 -5.11 2.28
N ALA A 21 -29.43 -4.58 2.00
CA ALA A 21 -29.71 -3.97 0.70
C ALA A 21 -28.82 -2.76 0.44
N ARG A 22 -28.60 -1.92 1.45
CA ARG A 22 -27.67 -0.79 1.33
C ARG A 22 -26.25 -1.26 1.08
N ALA A 23 -25.72 -2.22 1.86
CA ALA A 23 -24.37 -2.75 1.68
C ALA A 23 -24.16 -3.34 0.28
N LEU A 24 -25.15 -4.09 -0.25
CA LEU A 24 -25.07 -4.62 -1.60
C LEU A 24 -25.11 -3.50 -2.66
N PHE A 25 -25.94 -2.48 -2.45
CA PHE A 25 -26.00 -1.30 -3.35
C PHE A 25 -24.66 -0.53 -3.32
N ASP A 26 -24.07 -0.36 -2.13
CA ASP A 26 -22.77 0.32 -1.99
C ASP A 26 -21.65 -0.45 -2.74
N LEU A 27 -21.68 -1.80 -2.75
CA LEU A 27 -20.78 -2.59 -3.59
C LEU A 27 -21.03 -2.37 -5.09
N CYS A 28 -22.30 -2.33 -5.53
CA CYS A 28 -22.65 -2.07 -6.93
C CYS A 28 -22.25 -0.67 -7.38
N ALA A 29 -22.37 0.33 -6.49
CA ALA A 29 -22.10 1.73 -6.79
C ALA A 29 -20.63 2.15 -6.50
N GLY A 30 -19.87 1.30 -5.84
CA GLY A 30 -18.52 1.59 -5.35
C GLY A 30 -17.57 2.11 -6.42
N PHE A 31 -17.69 1.62 -7.66
CA PHE A 31 -16.87 2.11 -8.78
C PHE A 31 -17.17 3.60 -9.10
N VAL A 32 -18.40 4.07 -8.92
CA VAL A 32 -18.74 5.50 -9.09
C VAL A 32 -18.17 6.31 -7.94
N TYR A 33 -18.26 5.79 -6.70
CA TYR A 33 -17.78 6.49 -5.51
C TYR A 33 -16.26 6.73 -5.58
N SER A 34 -15.51 5.72 -6.00
CA SER A 34 -14.06 5.83 -6.18
C SER A 34 -13.69 6.78 -7.33
N GLN A 35 -14.48 6.84 -8.40
CA GLN A 35 -14.25 7.78 -9.50
C GLN A 35 -14.58 9.24 -9.10
N VAL A 36 -15.57 9.49 -8.25
CA VAL A 36 -15.82 10.81 -7.66
C VAL A 36 -14.62 11.28 -6.83
N LEU A 37 -14.06 10.39 -6.00
CA LEU A 37 -12.86 10.67 -5.24
C LEU A 37 -11.68 11.00 -6.16
N GLN A 38 -11.45 10.20 -7.19
CA GLN A 38 -10.38 10.41 -8.17
C GLN A 38 -10.55 11.74 -8.92
N ALA A 39 -11.78 12.10 -9.31
CA ALA A 39 -12.05 13.37 -9.95
C ALA A 39 -11.73 14.56 -9.03
N CYS A 40 -12.08 14.47 -7.74
CA CYS A 40 -11.75 15.51 -6.77
C CYS A 40 -10.23 15.68 -6.60
N VAL A 41 -9.45 14.57 -6.58
CA VAL A 41 -7.99 14.60 -6.50
C VAL A 41 -7.39 15.20 -7.76
N ARG A 42 -7.79 14.72 -8.95
CA ARG A 42 -7.25 15.20 -10.24
C ARG A 42 -7.54 16.67 -10.50
N LEU A 43 -8.65 17.20 -9.97
CA LEU A 43 -9.03 18.60 -10.07
C LEU A 43 -8.49 19.47 -8.92
N ASP A 44 -7.62 18.91 -8.07
CA ASP A 44 -7.01 19.58 -6.92
C ASP A 44 -8.02 20.24 -5.96
N LEU A 45 -9.23 19.68 -5.87
CA LEU A 45 -10.32 20.27 -5.10
C LEU A 45 -10.06 20.31 -3.60
N PHE A 46 -9.40 19.31 -3.04
CA PHE A 46 -9.16 19.26 -1.60
C PHE A 46 -8.16 20.36 -1.17
N GLU A 47 -7.10 20.56 -1.93
CA GLU A 47 -6.12 21.59 -1.67
C GLU A 47 -6.74 23.00 -1.89
N TYR A 48 -7.51 23.17 -2.95
CA TYR A 48 -8.24 24.41 -3.23
C TYR A 48 -9.20 24.80 -2.09
N LEU A 49 -9.88 23.81 -1.50
CA LEU A 49 -10.85 24.01 -0.41
C LEU A 49 -10.19 24.10 0.98
N ARG A 50 -8.89 23.88 1.10
CA ARG A 50 -8.14 24.03 2.36
C ARG A 50 -8.27 25.43 2.96
N GLN A 51 -8.35 26.44 2.10
CA GLN A 51 -8.47 27.84 2.52
C GLN A 51 -9.89 28.25 2.91
N GLY A 52 -10.85 27.33 2.89
CA GLY A 52 -12.24 27.55 3.28
C GLY A 52 -13.26 27.27 2.19
N PRO A 53 -14.57 27.36 2.52
CA PRO A 53 -15.65 27.04 1.60
C PRO A 53 -15.72 27.98 0.39
N ARG A 54 -16.05 27.42 -0.78
CA ARG A 54 -16.13 28.13 -2.06
C ARG A 54 -17.51 27.98 -2.71
N THR A 55 -17.93 28.97 -3.50
CA THR A 55 -19.14 28.87 -4.30
C THR A 55 -18.95 27.94 -5.48
N VAL A 56 -20.05 27.49 -6.10
CA VAL A 56 -20.01 26.65 -7.31
C VAL A 56 -19.29 27.37 -8.47
N GLU A 57 -19.49 28.66 -8.61
CA GLU A 57 -18.84 29.50 -9.64
C GLU A 57 -17.32 29.55 -9.43
N ALA A 58 -16.86 29.66 -8.19
CA ALA A 58 -15.44 29.63 -7.86
C ALA A 58 -14.82 28.26 -8.10
N ILE A 59 -15.53 27.17 -7.77
CA ILE A 59 -15.12 25.79 -8.08
C ILE A 59 -15.07 25.56 -9.59
N SER A 60 -16.09 26.04 -10.33
CA SER A 60 -16.15 25.98 -11.79
C SER A 60 -14.94 26.68 -12.43
N ALA A 61 -14.63 27.89 -11.98
CA ALA A 61 -13.46 28.62 -12.47
C ALA A 61 -12.11 27.95 -12.16
N HIS A 62 -11.97 27.36 -10.96
CA HIS A 62 -10.76 26.62 -10.58
C HIS A 62 -10.56 25.36 -11.40
N THR A 63 -11.63 24.58 -11.59
CA THR A 63 -11.55 23.24 -12.22
C THR A 63 -11.67 23.26 -13.73
N GLY A 64 -12.13 24.35 -14.34
CA GLY A 64 -12.48 24.43 -15.75
C GLY A 64 -13.79 23.70 -16.13
N LEU A 65 -14.51 23.15 -15.14
CA LEU A 65 -15.80 22.50 -15.37
C LEU A 65 -16.91 23.54 -15.57
N SER A 66 -17.99 23.18 -16.28
CA SER A 66 -19.20 23.99 -16.26
C SER A 66 -19.78 24.08 -14.83
N SER A 67 -20.52 25.14 -14.53
CA SER A 67 -21.15 25.31 -13.20
C SER A 67 -22.09 24.16 -12.85
N GLU A 68 -22.77 23.57 -13.84
CA GLU A 68 -23.60 22.38 -13.63
C GLU A 68 -22.76 21.15 -13.24
N ALA A 69 -21.63 20.90 -13.94
CA ALA A 69 -20.73 19.79 -13.63
C ALA A 69 -20.05 19.99 -12.26
N ALA A 70 -19.58 21.20 -11.96
CA ALA A 70 -18.97 21.55 -10.67
C ALA A 70 -19.96 21.33 -9.51
N ARG A 71 -21.23 21.78 -9.66
CA ARG A 71 -22.30 21.54 -8.68
C ARG A 71 -22.58 20.06 -8.48
N ARG A 72 -22.66 19.30 -9.58
CA ARG A 72 -22.93 17.85 -9.54
C ARG A 72 -21.81 17.09 -8.84
N LEU A 73 -20.55 17.39 -9.16
CA LEU A 73 -19.38 16.80 -8.51
C LEU A 73 -19.34 17.16 -7.01
N SER A 74 -19.57 18.43 -6.66
CA SER A 74 -19.56 18.88 -5.26
C SER A 74 -20.64 18.19 -4.43
N ARG A 75 -21.87 18.02 -4.97
CA ARG A 75 -22.92 17.27 -4.28
C ARG A 75 -22.63 15.78 -4.16
N ALA A 76 -22.04 15.16 -5.19
CA ALA A 76 -21.59 13.76 -5.11
C ALA A 76 -20.52 13.61 -4.04
N ALA A 77 -19.51 14.49 -3.99
CA ALA A 77 -18.49 14.51 -2.97
C ALA A 77 -19.07 14.74 -1.55
N THR A 78 -20.11 15.58 -1.44
CA THR A 78 -20.83 15.79 -0.17
C THR A 78 -21.52 14.52 0.31
N SER A 79 -22.18 13.78 -0.58
CA SER A 79 -22.83 12.51 -0.24
C SER A 79 -21.84 11.43 0.24
N LEU A 80 -20.57 11.56 -0.13
CA LEU A 80 -19.47 10.69 0.25
C LEU A 80 -18.64 11.22 1.45
N ARG A 81 -19.08 12.31 2.11
CA ARG A 81 -18.38 12.94 3.25
C ARG A 81 -16.98 13.47 2.91
N LEU A 82 -16.69 13.64 1.64
CA LEU A 82 -15.47 14.30 1.15
C LEU A 82 -15.58 15.81 1.27
N MET A 83 -16.77 16.33 1.01
CA MET A 83 -17.13 17.74 1.11
C MET A 83 -18.40 17.89 1.94
N ARG A 84 -18.69 19.13 2.34
CA ARG A 84 -19.93 19.50 3.00
C ARG A 84 -20.48 20.79 2.38
N GLU A 85 -21.80 20.87 2.18
CA GLU A 85 -22.50 22.08 1.74
C GLU A 85 -22.82 22.94 2.96
N TRP A 86 -22.53 24.24 2.88
CA TRP A 86 -22.81 25.25 3.88
C TRP A 86 -24.15 25.94 3.62
N PRO A 87 -24.80 26.58 4.62
CA PRO A 87 -26.12 27.20 4.45
C PRO A 87 -26.21 28.22 3.33
N ASP A 88 -25.11 28.88 2.98
CA ASP A 88 -24.98 29.85 1.89
C ASP A 88 -24.62 29.23 0.53
N SER A 89 -24.88 27.94 0.36
CA SER A 89 -24.61 27.15 -0.86
C SER A 89 -23.12 27.11 -1.27
N ARG A 90 -22.20 27.35 -0.33
CA ARG A 90 -20.77 27.11 -0.52
C ARG A 90 -20.43 25.68 -0.14
N PHE A 91 -19.39 25.13 -0.79
CA PHE A 91 -18.85 23.80 -0.51
C PHE A 91 -17.48 23.91 0.13
N GLY A 92 -17.26 23.16 1.20
CA GLY A 92 -15.98 23.08 1.90
C GLY A 92 -15.62 21.63 2.22
N LEU A 93 -14.47 21.41 2.83
CA LEU A 93 -14.03 20.07 3.22
C LEU A 93 -14.92 19.49 4.32
N ASP A 94 -15.22 18.20 4.21
CA ASP A 94 -15.71 17.38 5.32
C ASP A 94 -14.60 16.48 5.86
N GLU A 95 -14.89 15.63 6.83
CA GLU A 95 -13.89 14.87 7.58
C GLU A 95 -12.98 14.00 6.70
N LEU A 96 -13.53 13.28 5.69
CA LEU A 96 -12.74 12.44 4.80
C LEU A 96 -11.92 13.26 3.81
N GLY A 97 -12.45 14.39 3.30
CA GLY A 97 -11.69 15.31 2.46
C GLY A 97 -10.56 16.00 3.22
N ALA A 98 -10.81 16.39 4.47
CA ALA A 98 -9.78 16.97 5.32
C ALA A 98 -8.66 15.97 5.66
N ALA A 99 -8.98 14.68 5.82
CA ALA A 99 -8.00 13.63 6.07
C ALA A 99 -7.02 13.39 4.90
N LEU A 100 -7.39 13.80 3.68
CA LEU A 100 -6.51 13.73 2.50
C LEU A 100 -5.47 14.87 2.47
N LEU A 101 -5.77 15.99 3.12
CA LEU A 101 -4.83 17.11 3.20
C LEU A 101 -3.57 16.72 3.98
N GLY A 102 -2.43 17.09 3.42
CA GLY A 102 -1.14 16.77 4.04
C GLY A 102 -0.75 15.28 3.92
N ASN A 103 -1.52 14.48 3.17
CA ASN A 103 -1.19 13.07 2.92
C ASN A 103 -1.01 12.79 1.42
N PRO A 104 0.11 13.23 0.82
CA PRO A 104 0.37 13.05 -0.60
C PRO A 104 0.44 11.58 -1.03
N ALA A 105 0.67 10.67 -0.07
CA ALA A 105 0.68 9.25 -0.32
C ALA A 105 -0.69 8.71 -0.77
N ILE A 106 -1.76 9.17 -0.14
CA ILE A 106 -3.12 8.73 -0.49
C ILE A 106 -3.51 9.30 -1.86
N SER A 107 -3.22 10.56 -2.14
CA SER A 107 -3.48 11.17 -3.46
C SER A 107 -2.73 10.43 -4.58
N ALA A 108 -1.45 10.12 -4.38
CA ALA A 108 -0.66 9.36 -5.33
C ALA A 108 -1.24 7.95 -5.58
N LEU A 109 -1.73 7.27 -4.52
CA LEU A 109 -2.38 5.97 -4.64
C LEU A 109 -3.69 6.06 -5.43
N ILE A 110 -4.52 7.09 -5.18
CA ILE A 110 -5.77 7.33 -5.92
C ILE A 110 -5.51 7.56 -7.41
N GLU A 111 -4.48 8.33 -7.75
CA GLU A 111 -4.08 8.56 -9.15
C GLU A 111 -3.59 7.28 -9.82
N HIS A 112 -2.77 6.49 -9.11
CA HIS A 112 -2.25 5.21 -9.58
C HIS A 112 -3.35 4.19 -9.89
N HIS A 113 -4.47 4.23 -9.17
CA HIS A 113 -5.62 3.36 -9.45
C HIS A 113 -6.17 3.51 -10.87
N GLY A 114 -5.82 4.56 -11.61
CA GLY A 114 -6.16 4.69 -13.03
C GLY A 114 -5.71 3.50 -13.86
N LEU A 115 -4.54 2.91 -13.57
CA LEU A 115 -4.04 1.71 -14.25
C LEU A 115 -4.91 0.49 -13.91
N LEU A 116 -5.22 0.30 -12.63
CA LEU A 116 -6.06 -0.82 -12.18
C LEU A 116 -7.49 -0.71 -12.71
N TYR A 117 -8.06 0.50 -12.83
CA TYR A 117 -9.38 0.69 -13.45
C TYR A 117 -9.41 0.24 -14.91
N ASP A 118 -8.33 0.49 -15.67
CA ASP A 118 -8.22 0.03 -17.05
C ASP A 118 -8.16 -1.50 -17.12
N ASP A 119 -7.42 -2.14 -16.22
CA ASP A 119 -7.30 -3.60 -16.14
C ASP A 119 -8.61 -4.28 -15.67
N LEU A 120 -9.38 -3.62 -14.82
CA LEU A 120 -10.67 -4.10 -14.30
C LEU A 120 -11.85 -3.86 -15.25
N ARG A 121 -11.67 -3.34 -16.46
CA ARG A 121 -12.76 -3.23 -17.45
C ARG A 121 -13.38 -4.57 -17.81
N ASP A 122 -12.54 -5.61 -17.89
CA ASP A 122 -12.97 -7.01 -18.01
C ASP A 122 -12.40 -7.81 -16.82
N PRO A 123 -13.10 -7.84 -15.67
CA PRO A 123 -12.58 -8.52 -14.48
C PRO A 123 -12.46 -10.04 -14.67
N VAL A 124 -13.28 -10.64 -15.54
CA VAL A 124 -13.17 -12.07 -15.86
C VAL A 124 -11.95 -12.33 -16.73
N GLY A 125 -11.74 -11.51 -17.76
CA GLY A 125 -10.54 -11.56 -18.60
C GLY A 125 -9.26 -11.37 -17.82
N LEU A 126 -9.27 -10.46 -16.82
CA LEU A 126 -8.16 -10.28 -15.88
C LEU A 126 -7.88 -11.55 -15.08
N LEU A 127 -8.91 -12.17 -14.49
CA LEU A 127 -8.76 -13.40 -13.70
C LEU A 127 -8.27 -14.58 -14.55
N GLU A 128 -8.69 -14.65 -15.81
CA GLU A 128 -8.25 -15.67 -16.78
C GLU A 128 -6.90 -15.36 -17.45
N ARG A 129 -6.28 -14.21 -17.14
CA ARG A 129 -5.00 -13.75 -17.72
C ARG A 129 -5.03 -13.72 -19.25
N ARG A 130 -6.17 -13.30 -19.86
CA ARG A 130 -6.36 -13.26 -21.32
C ARG A 130 -5.42 -12.30 -22.03
N SER A 131 -4.96 -11.25 -21.35
CA SER A 131 -4.08 -10.23 -21.91
C SER A 131 -3.12 -9.70 -20.84
N PRO A 132 -1.95 -9.17 -21.23
CA PRO A 132 -1.09 -8.41 -20.34
C PRO A 132 -1.87 -7.23 -19.75
N THR A 133 -1.63 -6.95 -18.48
CA THR A 133 -2.25 -5.85 -17.75
C THR A 133 -1.39 -4.58 -17.86
N ARG A 134 -2.00 -3.42 -17.66
CA ARG A 134 -1.24 -2.17 -17.54
C ARG A 134 -0.40 -2.15 -16.26
N LEU A 135 -0.93 -2.76 -15.20
CA LEU A 135 -0.24 -2.82 -13.92
C LEU A 135 1.03 -3.68 -14.00
N SER A 136 1.02 -4.81 -14.73
CA SER A 136 2.23 -5.63 -14.93
C SER A 136 3.32 -4.89 -15.69
N GLY A 137 2.95 -4.04 -16.66
CA GLY A 137 3.90 -3.17 -17.37
C GLY A 137 4.46 -2.02 -16.53
N PHE A 138 3.78 -1.67 -15.44
CA PHE A 138 4.25 -0.69 -14.47
C PHE A 138 5.21 -1.29 -13.42
N TRP A 139 5.24 -2.62 -13.30
CA TRP A 139 6.06 -3.35 -12.34
C TRP A 139 7.48 -3.57 -12.87
N PRO A 140 8.53 -2.95 -12.27
CA PRO A 140 9.88 -2.96 -12.82
C PRO A 140 10.68 -4.24 -12.60
N TYR A 141 10.16 -5.19 -11.85
CA TYR A 141 10.88 -6.39 -11.38
C TYR A 141 10.50 -7.67 -12.14
N SER A 142 9.73 -7.58 -13.24
CA SER A 142 9.52 -8.71 -14.16
C SER A 142 10.81 -8.99 -14.95
N ASP A 143 11.12 -10.26 -15.22
CA ASP A 143 12.33 -10.67 -15.96
C ASP A 143 12.43 -10.04 -17.36
N ASP A 144 11.32 -9.56 -17.93
CA ASP A 144 11.22 -8.82 -19.19
C ASP A 144 11.36 -7.29 -19.05
N ALA A 145 11.63 -6.76 -17.87
CA ALA A 145 11.67 -5.31 -17.61
C ALA A 145 12.84 -4.54 -18.25
N SER A 146 13.60 -5.15 -19.16
CA SER A 146 14.62 -4.46 -19.95
C SER A 146 14.05 -3.43 -20.95
N ASN A 147 12.75 -3.42 -21.21
CA ASN A 147 12.11 -2.55 -22.19
C ASN A 147 11.00 -1.67 -21.58
N GLY A 148 11.38 -0.53 -20.98
CA GLY A 148 10.47 0.62 -20.87
C GLY A 148 9.51 0.64 -19.69
N ALA A 149 9.70 -0.18 -18.65
CA ALA A 149 8.93 -0.06 -17.41
C ALA A 149 9.08 1.35 -16.80
N ASP A 150 7.99 1.95 -16.37
CA ASP A 150 8.01 3.28 -15.71
C ASP A 150 8.55 3.18 -14.28
N PHE A 151 9.84 2.87 -14.18
CA PHE A 151 10.55 2.81 -12.88
C PHE A 151 10.38 4.07 -12.05
N LYS A 152 10.24 5.24 -12.69
CA LYS A 152 10.10 6.52 -11.97
C LYS A 152 8.74 6.64 -11.31
N GLY A 153 7.69 6.29 -12.01
CA GLY A 153 6.32 6.34 -11.48
C GLY A 153 6.13 5.37 -10.33
N TYR A 154 6.60 4.12 -10.47
CA TYR A 154 6.53 3.12 -9.41
C TYR A 154 7.32 3.53 -8.17
N SER A 155 8.59 3.88 -8.33
CA SER A 155 9.45 4.29 -7.22
C SER A 155 8.89 5.53 -6.49
N ALA A 156 8.36 6.51 -7.24
CA ALA A 156 7.73 7.69 -6.64
C ALA A 156 6.49 7.33 -5.82
N LEU A 157 5.64 6.39 -6.27
CA LEU A 157 4.49 5.91 -5.53
C LEU A 157 4.94 5.20 -4.24
N MET A 158 5.92 4.28 -4.35
CA MET A 158 6.44 3.54 -3.21
C MET A 158 7.08 4.49 -2.18
N SER A 159 7.94 5.41 -2.60
CA SER A 159 8.57 6.40 -1.75
C SER A 159 7.54 7.27 -1.00
N ARG A 160 6.47 7.70 -1.67
CA ARG A 160 5.41 8.53 -1.06
C ARG A 160 4.57 7.77 -0.04
N THR A 161 4.31 6.46 -0.26
CA THR A 161 3.49 5.64 0.63
C THR A 161 4.27 5.00 1.78
N GLN A 162 5.60 4.86 1.62
CA GLN A 162 6.46 4.19 2.60
C GLN A 162 6.50 4.84 3.99
N PRO A 163 6.47 6.18 4.17
CA PRO A 163 6.50 6.78 5.51
C PRO A 163 5.35 6.32 6.41
N LEU A 164 4.14 6.12 5.86
CA LEU A 164 2.98 5.65 6.61
C LEU A 164 3.17 4.21 7.10
N VAL A 165 3.74 3.35 6.24
CA VAL A 165 4.04 1.96 6.56
C VAL A 165 5.19 1.89 7.56
N ALA A 166 6.25 2.68 7.36
CA ALA A 166 7.43 2.72 8.22
C ALA A 166 7.07 3.11 9.65
N GLU A 167 6.22 4.12 9.84
CA GLU A 167 5.78 4.56 11.16
C GLU A 167 5.13 3.41 11.95
N ASP A 168 4.19 2.69 11.33
CA ASP A 168 3.48 1.58 11.98
C ASP A 168 4.42 0.43 12.35
N ILE A 169 5.39 0.12 11.49
CA ILE A 169 6.36 -0.95 11.72
C ILE A 169 7.32 -0.58 12.84
N LEU A 170 7.86 0.65 12.81
CA LEU A 170 8.82 1.14 13.79
C LEU A 170 8.19 1.33 15.18
N ASP A 171 6.89 1.52 15.26
CA ASP A 171 6.15 1.52 16.52
C ASP A 171 5.83 0.10 17.02
N ALA A 172 5.62 -0.85 16.10
CA ALA A 172 5.34 -2.24 16.45
C ALA A 172 6.58 -3.01 16.89
N TYR A 173 7.79 -2.63 16.42
CA TYR A 173 9.02 -3.32 16.73
C TYR A 173 10.19 -2.36 17.02
N PRO A 174 10.84 -2.46 18.20
CA PRO A 174 11.94 -1.59 18.61
C PRO A 174 13.26 -1.98 17.94
N ILE A 175 13.51 -1.46 16.72
CA ILE A 175 14.73 -1.74 15.93
C ILE A 175 16.03 -1.29 16.62
N ALA A 176 15.96 -0.33 17.55
CA ALA A 176 17.12 0.22 18.26
C ALA A 176 17.86 -0.80 19.17
N ARG A 177 17.27 -1.99 19.37
CA ARG A 177 17.93 -3.09 20.10
C ARG A 177 18.90 -3.91 19.26
N HIS A 178 18.95 -3.64 17.94
CA HIS A 178 19.86 -4.27 17.00
C HIS A 178 21.09 -3.40 16.72
N ASN A 179 22.16 -4.00 16.20
CA ASN A 179 23.39 -3.31 15.85
C ASN A 179 23.44 -2.91 14.37
N CYS A 180 22.90 -3.76 13.50
CA CYS A 180 22.91 -3.55 12.05
C CYS A 180 21.63 -4.09 11.41
N LEU A 181 20.93 -3.25 10.65
CA LEU A 181 19.75 -3.59 9.89
C LEU A 181 20.11 -3.66 8.40
N LEU A 182 19.68 -4.74 7.74
CA LEU A 182 19.71 -4.89 6.28
C LEU A 182 18.26 -4.86 5.76
N ASP A 183 17.93 -3.84 4.96
CA ASP A 183 16.64 -3.72 4.27
C ASP A 183 16.76 -4.35 2.89
N VAL A 184 16.09 -5.48 2.67
CA VAL A 184 16.13 -6.23 1.40
C VAL A 184 14.88 -5.86 0.59
N GLY A 185 15.09 -5.49 -0.67
CA GLY A 185 14.05 -4.86 -1.49
C GLY A 185 13.74 -3.45 -1.01
N GLY A 186 14.76 -2.73 -0.52
CA GLY A 186 14.60 -1.42 0.16
C GLY A 186 14.21 -0.26 -0.76
N GLY A 187 14.07 -0.49 -2.07
CA GLY A 187 13.67 0.53 -3.03
C GLY A 187 14.63 1.71 -3.03
N GLU A 188 14.10 2.92 -3.06
CA GLU A 188 14.91 4.16 -2.99
C GLU A 188 15.40 4.51 -1.59
N GLY A 189 15.15 3.66 -0.57
CA GLY A 189 15.71 3.85 0.77
C GLY A 189 14.80 4.62 1.74
N ALA A 190 13.52 4.82 1.43
CA ALA A 190 12.61 5.54 2.31
C ALA A 190 12.43 4.86 3.69
N PHE A 191 12.43 3.52 3.76
CA PHE A 191 12.35 2.80 5.02
C PHE A 191 13.64 2.92 5.84
N VAL A 192 14.82 2.76 5.23
CA VAL A 192 16.10 2.94 5.95
C VAL A 192 16.28 4.38 6.42
N ALA A 193 15.76 5.37 5.70
CA ALA A 193 15.75 6.78 6.16
C ALA A 193 14.89 6.95 7.42
N ALA A 194 13.71 6.34 7.48
CA ALA A 194 12.89 6.31 8.69
C ALA A 194 13.59 5.58 9.87
N CYS A 195 14.30 4.48 9.56
CA CYS A 195 15.13 3.77 10.55
C CYS A 195 16.28 4.65 11.08
N ALA A 196 16.96 5.42 10.20
CA ALA A 196 18.02 6.34 10.59
C ALA A 196 17.54 7.41 11.58
N ALA A 197 16.36 7.96 11.33
CA ALA A 197 15.73 8.93 12.21
C ALA A 197 15.33 8.32 13.56
N ARG A 198 14.76 7.09 13.56
CA ARG A 198 14.27 6.41 14.76
C ARG A 198 15.41 5.84 15.64
N ALA A 199 16.50 5.39 15.02
CA ALA A 199 17.61 4.71 15.69
C ALA A 199 18.96 5.25 15.18
N PRO A 200 19.43 6.43 15.66
CA PRO A 200 20.62 7.09 15.11
C PRO A 200 21.93 6.30 15.21
N ARG A 201 22.02 5.31 16.12
CA ARG A 201 23.20 4.48 16.30
C ARG A 201 23.18 3.19 15.49
N LEU A 202 22.03 2.81 14.93
CA LEU A 202 21.85 1.61 14.14
C LEU A 202 22.65 1.71 12.83
N LYS A 203 23.49 0.72 12.53
CA LYS A 203 24.12 0.60 11.22
C LYS A 203 23.05 0.17 10.22
N LEU A 204 23.06 0.77 9.04
CA LEU A 204 22.03 0.56 8.03
C LEU A 204 22.66 0.05 6.74
N LYS A 205 22.08 -1.00 6.20
CA LYS A 205 22.38 -1.55 4.88
C LYS A 205 21.08 -1.60 4.05
N LEU A 206 21.22 -1.39 2.76
CA LEU A 206 20.16 -1.56 1.78
C LEU A 206 20.62 -2.51 0.69
N PHE A 207 19.77 -3.45 0.29
CA PHE A 207 20.02 -4.36 -0.82
C PHE A 207 18.83 -4.34 -1.77
N ASP A 208 19.09 -4.03 -3.04
CA ASP A 208 18.09 -4.04 -4.11
C ASP A 208 18.78 -4.27 -5.46
N LEU A 209 18.01 -4.43 -6.55
CA LEU A 209 18.55 -4.56 -7.89
C LEU A 209 19.53 -3.41 -8.21
N PRO A 210 20.59 -3.64 -9.00
CA PRO A 210 21.64 -2.65 -9.23
C PRO A 210 21.10 -1.28 -9.66
N SER A 211 20.14 -1.25 -10.58
CA SER A 211 19.51 0.00 -11.05
C SER A 211 18.68 0.71 -9.98
N VAL A 212 18.08 -0.04 -9.04
CA VAL A 212 17.34 0.49 -7.89
C VAL A 212 18.30 1.02 -6.83
N ALA A 213 19.39 0.28 -6.56
CA ALA A 213 20.44 0.67 -5.62
C ALA A 213 21.12 1.99 -6.04
N GLU A 214 21.30 2.24 -7.36
CA GLU A 214 21.81 3.52 -7.87
C GLU A 214 20.83 4.67 -7.57
N ARG A 215 19.52 4.47 -7.77
CA ARG A 215 18.51 5.47 -7.41
C ARG A 215 18.44 5.70 -5.91
N ALA A 216 18.55 4.62 -5.10
CA ALA A 216 18.64 4.74 -3.64
C ALA A 216 19.82 5.62 -3.22
N ARG A 217 20.98 5.44 -3.86
CA ARG A 217 22.18 6.27 -3.59
C ARG A 217 21.92 7.74 -3.90
N ALA A 218 21.31 8.04 -5.05
CA ALA A 218 20.97 9.40 -5.44
C ALA A 218 19.97 10.03 -4.44
N TRP A 219 18.87 9.33 -4.16
CA TRP A 219 17.84 9.83 -3.24
C TRP A 219 18.37 10.03 -1.80
N LEU A 220 19.15 9.07 -1.28
CA LEU A 220 19.76 9.19 0.05
C LEU A 220 20.80 10.31 0.11
N SER A 221 21.52 10.58 -1.00
CA SER A 221 22.44 11.73 -1.09
C SER A 221 21.70 13.06 -1.03
N GLU A 222 20.60 13.20 -1.78
CA GLU A 222 19.74 14.39 -1.75
C GLU A 222 19.15 14.66 -0.35
N ASN A 223 18.94 13.60 0.43
CA ASN A 223 18.42 13.67 1.80
C ASN A 223 19.51 13.68 2.89
N GLY A 224 20.81 13.76 2.54
CA GLY A 224 21.92 13.84 3.50
C GLY A 224 22.16 12.54 4.29
N LEU A 225 21.76 11.38 3.74
CA LEU A 225 21.81 10.07 4.42
C LEU A 225 22.75 9.06 3.75
N VAL A 226 23.38 9.39 2.62
CA VAL A 226 24.20 8.45 1.84
C VAL A 226 25.35 7.86 2.67
N ASP A 227 26.01 8.64 3.52
CA ASP A 227 27.10 8.19 4.39
C ASP A 227 26.62 7.35 5.58
N ARG A 228 25.32 7.26 5.81
CA ARG A 228 24.69 6.50 6.88
C ARG A 228 24.24 5.11 6.45
N VAL A 229 24.19 4.84 5.15
CA VAL A 229 23.61 3.62 4.60
C VAL A 229 24.60 2.95 3.64
N GLU A 230 25.00 1.72 3.94
CA GLU A 230 25.78 0.89 3.03
C GLU A 230 24.83 0.30 1.97
N ILE A 231 25.02 0.65 0.70
CA ILE A 231 24.10 0.31 -0.38
C ILE A 231 24.71 -0.77 -1.28
N HIS A 232 24.01 -1.88 -1.42
CA HIS A 232 24.41 -3.05 -2.22
C HIS A 232 23.45 -3.25 -3.39
N GLY A 233 23.99 -3.43 -4.59
CA GLY A 233 23.23 -3.83 -5.77
C GLY A 233 23.33 -5.34 -5.98
N GLY A 234 22.20 -6.02 -6.16
CA GLY A 234 22.14 -7.47 -6.43
C GLY A 234 20.69 -7.95 -6.52
N SER A 235 20.52 -9.22 -6.86
CA SER A 235 19.22 -9.89 -6.93
C SER A 235 19.12 -10.96 -5.85
N PHE A 236 18.18 -10.86 -4.93
CA PHE A 236 17.98 -11.88 -3.90
C PHE A 236 17.63 -13.27 -4.47
N ALA A 237 17.21 -13.34 -5.74
CA ALA A 237 16.97 -14.60 -6.44
C ALA A 237 18.27 -15.28 -6.93
N ARG A 238 19.38 -14.53 -7.06
CA ARG A 238 20.64 -15.04 -7.65
C ARG A 238 21.85 -14.84 -6.75
N ASP A 239 21.82 -13.79 -5.93
CA ASP A 239 22.97 -13.39 -5.13
C ASP A 239 22.73 -13.67 -3.63
N SER A 240 23.80 -13.87 -2.90
CA SER A 240 23.76 -13.96 -1.43
C SER A 240 23.49 -12.59 -0.83
N LEU A 241 22.67 -12.54 0.21
CA LEU A 241 22.43 -11.30 0.95
C LEU A 241 23.70 -10.81 1.65
N PRO A 242 23.96 -9.49 1.73
CA PRO A 242 25.10 -8.91 2.42
C PRO A 242 25.18 -9.36 3.88
N PRO A 243 26.34 -9.83 4.35
CA PRO A 243 26.49 -10.32 5.73
C PRO A 243 26.61 -9.19 6.77
N GLY A 244 26.51 -9.55 8.04
CA GLY A 244 26.81 -8.67 9.17
C GLY A 244 25.63 -7.90 9.74
N ALA A 245 24.42 -8.10 9.23
CA ALA A 245 23.19 -7.61 9.84
C ALA A 245 22.69 -8.60 10.91
N ASP A 246 22.17 -8.09 12.02
CA ASP A 246 21.45 -8.86 13.05
C ASP A 246 19.93 -8.64 13.00
N LEU A 247 19.47 -7.75 12.09
CA LEU A 247 18.09 -7.61 11.69
C LEU A 247 18.00 -7.50 10.17
N ILE A 248 17.20 -8.36 9.53
CA ILE A 248 16.82 -8.23 8.13
C ILE A 248 15.37 -7.77 8.06
N THR A 249 15.07 -6.80 7.21
CA THR A 249 13.70 -6.33 6.96
C THR A 249 13.27 -6.66 5.54
N LEU A 250 12.03 -7.14 5.39
CA LEU A 250 11.35 -7.44 4.14
C LEU A 250 10.03 -6.66 4.15
N ILE A 251 10.08 -5.42 3.67
CA ILE A 251 8.95 -4.49 3.76
C ILE A 251 8.26 -4.38 2.41
N ARG A 252 7.09 -5.00 2.28
CA ARG A 252 6.33 -5.10 1.03
C ARG A 252 7.15 -5.79 -0.08
N VAL A 253 7.71 -6.95 0.25
CA VAL A 253 8.57 -7.73 -0.65
C VAL A 253 8.01 -9.12 -0.92
N LEU A 254 7.63 -9.87 0.13
CA LEU A 254 7.16 -11.24 -0.05
C LEU A 254 5.85 -11.30 -0.83
N HIS A 255 4.95 -10.37 -0.61
CA HIS A 255 3.65 -10.36 -1.28
C HIS A 255 3.75 -10.19 -2.80
N ASP A 256 4.87 -9.66 -3.30
CA ASP A 256 5.15 -9.50 -4.72
C ASP A 256 5.73 -10.77 -5.37
N GLN A 257 6.11 -11.75 -4.57
CA GLN A 257 6.74 -12.98 -5.00
C GLN A 257 5.77 -14.17 -4.90
N ASP A 258 5.97 -15.18 -5.77
CA ASP A 258 5.33 -16.47 -5.60
C ASP A 258 5.83 -17.19 -4.33
N ASP A 259 5.24 -18.36 -4.02
CA ASP A 259 5.55 -19.06 -2.78
C ASP A 259 6.96 -19.66 -2.78
N GLU A 260 7.45 -20.11 -3.93
CA GLU A 260 8.79 -20.69 -4.07
C GLU A 260 9.87 -19.62 -3.88
N SER A 261 9.76 -18.50 -4.59
CA SER A 261 10.66 -17.36 -4.48
C SER A 261 10.64 -16.75 -3.07
N SER A 262 9.46 -16.66 -2.46
CA SER A 262 9.32 -16.20 -1.08
C SER A 262 10.02 -17.11 -0.08
N MET A 263 9.89 -18.43 -0.22
CA MET A 263 10.58 -19.40 0.65
C MET A 263 12.10 -19.37 0.47
N GLU A 264 12.59 -19.21 -0.75
CA GLU A 264 14.04 -19.10 -0.98
C GLU A 264 14.59 -17.79 -0.40
N LEU A 265 13.86 -16.68 -0.52
CA LEU A 265 14.25 -15.41 0.11
C LEU A 265 14.31 -15.53 1.64
N LEU A 266 13.32 -16.17 2.26
CA LEU A 266 13.33 -16.41 3.72
C LEU A 266 14.49 -17.31 4.16
N ARG A 267 14.81 -18.35 3.40
CA ARG A 267 16.00 -19.20 3.66
C ARG A 267 17.30 -18.42 3.46
N SER A 268 17.36 -17.53 2.46
CA SER A 268 18.51 -16.66 2.24
C SER A 268 18.70 -15.70 3.41
N ALA A 269 17.63 -15.10 3.91
CA ALA A 269 17.65 -14.27 5.11
C ALA A 269 18.12 -15.06 6.34
N TRP A 270 17.66 -16.30 6.51
CA TRP A 270 18.10 -17.16 7.59
C TRP A 270 19.62 -17.46 7.52
N ARG A 271 20.15 -17.75 6.32
CA ARG A 271 21.58 -18.00 6.11
C ARG A 271 22.45 -16.78 6.44
N ALA A 272 21.98 -15.58 6.07
CA ALA A 272 22.72 -14.32 6.24
C ALA A 272 22.74 -13.80 7.69
N LEU A 273 21.76 -14.16 8.50
CA LEU A 273 21.66 -13.73 9.90
C LEU A 273 22.60 -14.54 10.81
N PRO A 274 23.20 -13.93 11.84
CA PRO A 274 23.88 -14.68 12.91
C PRO A 274 22.88 -15.41 13.83
N PRO A 275 23.31 -16.36 14.66
CA PRO A 275 22.50 -16.86 15.77
C PRO A 275 21.96 -15.71 16.63
N GLY A 276 20.66 -15.76 16.98
CA GLY A 276 19.95 -14.69 17.67
C GLY A 276 19.51 -13.54 16.78
N GLY A 277 19.93 -13.48 15.52
CA GLY A 277 19.45 -12.49 14.54
C GLY A 277 18.00 -12.70 14.16
N ALA A 278 17.36 -11.66 13.62
CA ALA A 278 15.95 -11.67 13.33
C ALA A 278 15.62 -11.23 11.89
N VAL A 279 14.52 -11.75 11.33
CA VAL A 279 13.90 -11.24 10.12
C VAL A 279 12.53 -10.64 10.46
N LEU A 280 12.25 -9.44 9.97
CA LEU A 280 10.97 -8.75 10.11
C LEU A 280 10.30 -8.63 8.73
N VAL A 281 9.18 -9.31 8.57
CA VAL A 281 8.31 -9.23 7.38
C VAL A 281 7.16 -8.31 7.67
N ALA A 282 6.93 -7.30 6.84
CA ALA A 282 5.79 -6.39 7.01
C ALA A 282 5.23 -5.94 5.68
N GLU A 283 3.92 -6.20 5.50
CA GLU A 283 3.20 -5.95 4.24
C GLU A 283 1.69 -6.00 4.48
N PRO A 284 0.85 -5.56 3.54
CA PRO A 284 -0.58 -5.84 3.56
C PRO A 284 -0.81 -7.36 3.53
N MET A 285 -1.49 -7.89 4.56
CA MET A 285 -1.72 -9.33 4.70
C MET A 285 -3.21 -9.67 4.62
N SER A 286 -3.53 -10.85 4.08
CA SER A 286 -4.90 -11.36 4.03
C SER A 286 -5.38 -11.81 5.41
N GLY A 287 -6.69 -11.74 5.67
CA GLY A 287 -7.28 -12.21 6.91
C GLY A 287 -6.75 -11.55 8.19
N ALA A 288 -5.98 -10.46 8.07
CA ALA A 288 -5.54 -9.69 9.23
C ALA A 288 -6.71 -8.92 9.85
N ALA A 289 -6.92 -9.05 11.15
CA ALA A 289 -8.02 -8.39 11.86
C ALA A 289 -7.95 -6.87 11.70
N GLY A 290 -9.02 -6.25 11.20
CA GLY A 290 -9.09 -4.82 10.89
C GLY A 290 -8.53 -4.43 9.52
N ALA A 291 -8.18 -5.40 8.69
CA ALA A 291 -7.74 -5.20 7.30
C ALA A 291 -8.70 -5.79 6.26
N GLU A 292 -9.80 -6.40 6.68
CA GLU A 292 -10.83 -6.94 5.78
C GLU A 292 -11.64 -5.78 5.13
N PRO A 293 -11.95 -5.77 3.88
CA PRO A 293 -11.61 -6.70 2.79
C PRO A 293 -10.31 -6.31 2.05
N ILE A 294 -9.48 -5.43 2.61
CA ILE A 294 -8.34 -4.82 1.93
C ILE A 294 -7.30 -5.88 1.53
N GLY A 295 -7.00 -6.83 2.44
CA GLY A 295 -6.04 -7.90 2.16
C GLY A 295 -6.44 -8.71 0.92
N ASP A 296 -7.60 -9.39 0.99
CA ASP A 296 -8.00 -10.31 -0.07
C ASP A 296 -8.65 -9.62 -1.27
N ALA A 297 -9.61 -8.72 -1.04
CA ALA A 297 -10.35 -8.14 -2.15
C ALA A 297 -9.53 -7.08 -2.91
N TYR A 298 -8.83 -6.18 -2.20
CA TYR A 298 -8.05 -5.15 -2.87
C TYR A 298 -6.67 -5.67 -3.27
N PHE A 299 -5.81 -6.09 -2.31
CA PHE A 299 -4.46 -6.54 -2.65
C PHE A 299 -4.45 -7.86 -3.40
N GLY A 300 -5.40 -8.78 -3.18
CA GLY A 300 -5.51 -10.01 -3.94
C GLY A 300 -5.70 -9.75 -5.44
N ILE A 301 -6.59 -8.84 -5.81
CA ILE A 301 -6.82 -8.45 -7.21
C ILE A 301 -5.69 -7.56 -7.75
N TYR A 302 -5.20 -6.64 -6.94
CA TYR A 302 -4.10 -5.74 -7.32
C TYR A 302 -2.83 -6.53 -7.68
N LEU A 303 -2.37 -7.44 -6.82
CA LEU A 303 -1.20 -8.29 -7.06
C LEU A 303 -1.42 -9.27 -8.22
N TRP A 304 -2.65 -9.80 -8.36
CA TRP A 304 -3.00 -10.59 -9.53
C TRP A 304 -2.84 -9.80 -10.83
N ALA A 305 -3.26 -8.53 -10.84
CA ALA A 305 -3.09 -7.64 -11.98
C ALA A 305 -1.62 -7.24 -12.19
N MET A 306 -0.78 -7.21 -11.18
CA MET A 306 0.66 -7.03 -11.30
C MET A 306 1.38 -8.22 -11.96
N GLY A 307 0.74 -9.38 -12.04
CA GLY A 307 1.23 -10.55 -12.76
C GLY A 307 1.74 -11.68 -11.86
N GLN A 308 2.21 -11.40 -10.67
CA GLN A 308 2.67 -12.40 -9.70
C GLN A 308 2.47 -11.95 -8.26
N GLY A 309 2.72 -12.86 -7.32
CA GLY A 309 2.53 -12.59 -5.91
C GLY A 309 1.09 -12.73 -5.44
N ARG A 310 0.91 -12.65 -4.15
CA ARG A 310 -0.37 -12.69 -3.46
C ARG A 310 -0.26 -12.19 -2.02
N PRO A 311 -1.33 -11.66 -1.42
CA PRO A 311 -1.33 -11.39 0.00
C PRO A 311 -1.37 -12.73 0.77
N ARG A 312 -0.53 -12.86 1.78
CA ARG A 312 -0.49 -14.02 2.69
C ARG A 312 -1.10 -13.64 4.04
N ALA A 313 -1.69 -14.60 4.72
CA ALA A 313 -2.17 -14.36 6.08
C ALA A 313 -0.99 -14.29 7.07
N PRO A 314 -1.09 -13.55 8.19
CA PRO A 314 -0.02 -13.49 9.18
C PRO A 314 0.44 -14.86 9.69
N ARG A 315 -0.50 -15.81 9.85
CA ARG A 315 -0.18 -17.19 10.25
C ARG A 315 0.55 -17.97 9.16
N GLU A 316 0.20 -17.72 7.90
CA GLU A 316 0.89 -18.32 6.77
C GLU A 316 2.36 -17.85 6.69
N VAL A 317 2.61 -16.56 6.91
CA VAL A 317 3.97 -16.02 7.01
C VAL A 317 4.72 -16.60 8.23
N GLU A 318 4.03 -16.81 9.35
CA GLU A 318 4.57 -17.49 10.53
C GLU A 318 5.02 -18.92 10.20
N ASP A 319 4.15 -19.70 9.52
CA ASP A 319 4.46 -21.08 9.09
C ASP A 319 5.63 -21.11 8.08
N MET A 320 5.67 -20.17 7.13
CA MET A 320 6.79 -20.03 6.19
C MET A 320 8.11 -19.72 6.89
N LEU A 321 8.11 -18.86 7.90
CA LEU A 321 9.28 -18.53 8.70
C LEU A 321 9.78 -19.77 9.47
N HIS A 322 8.89 -20.55 10.08
CA HIS A 322 9.26 -21.80 10.71
C HIS A 322 9.86 -22.80 9.71
N ALA A 323 9.25 -22.94 8.54
CA ALA A 323 9.74 -23.81 7.46
C ALA A 323 11.09 -23.35 6.88
N ALA A 324 11.42 -22.06 6.98
CA ALA A 324 12.71 -21.49 6.60
C ALA A 324 13.81 -21.68 7.68
N GLY A 325 13.45 -22.15 8.90
CA GLY A 325 14.39 -22.47 9.99
C GLY A 325 14.39 -21.48 11.15
N PHE A 326 13.48 -20.49 11.18
CA PHE A 326 13.38 -19.57 12.33
C PHE A 326 12.71 -20.28 13.51
N ALA A 327 13.41 -20.35 14.64
CA ALA A 327 12.98 -21.14 15.79
C ALA A 327 11.86 -20.51 16.60
N LYS A 328 11.83 -19.18 16.66
CA LYS A 328 10.80 -18.41 17.34
C LYS A 328 10.20 -17.42 16.37
N VAL A 329 8.87 -17.40 16.28
CA VAL A 329 8.14 -16.46 15.43
C VAL A 329 7.06 -15.76 16.24
N ARG A 330 6.74 -14.52 15.90
CA ARG A 330 5.70 -13.74 16.55
C ARG A 330 5.02 -12.79 15.57
N ILE A 331 3.69 -12.83 15.53
CA ILE A 331 2.86 -11.84 14.86
C ILE A 331 2.81 -10.58 15.73
N LEU A 332 3.12 -9.42 15.13
CA LEU A 332 3.12 -8.13 15.81
C LEU A 332 1.80 -7.39 15.57
N LYS A 333 1.37 -6.61 16.53
CA LYS A 333 0.23 -5.70 16.36
C LYS A 333 0.72 -4.38 15.78
N THR A 334 0.21 -3.99 14.63
CA THR A 334 0.39 -2.66 14.02
C THR A 334 -0.82 -1.78 14.32
N ARG A 335 -0.66 -0.47 14.26
CA ARG A 335 -1.79 0.47 14.48
C ARG A 335 -2.79 0.45 13.34
N ARG A 336 -2.32 0.29 12.11
CA ARG A 336 -3.11 0.29 10.87
C ARG A 336 -2.88 -1.00 10.09
N PRO A 337 -3.48 -2.14 10.51
CA PRO A 337 -3.26 -3.45 9.87
C PRO A 337 -3.55 -3.43 8.36
N MET A 338 -4.40 -2.51 7.90
CA MET A 338 -4.73 -2.30 6.50
C MET A 338 -3.54 -1.79 5.67
N LEU A 339 -2.58 -1.10 6.28
CA LEU A 339 -1.37 -0.62 5.61
C LEU A 339 -0.25 -1.65 5.66
N ALA A 340 -0.05 -2.25 6.83
CA ALA A 340 0.90 -3.36 7.03
C ALA A 340 0.54 -4.16 8.29
N SER A 341 0.55 -5.47 8.16
CA SER A 341 0.70 -6.41 9.27
C SER A 341 2.14 -6.86 9.33
N ALA A 342 2.64 -7.26 10.51
CA ALA A 342 4.04 -7.58 10.67
C ALA A 342 4.24 -8.92 11.39
N VAL A 343 5.23 -9.70 10.95
CA VAL A 343 5.65 -10.95 11.55
C VAL A 343 7.17 -10.94 11.71
N ILE A 344 7.68 -11.33 12.87
CA ILE A 344 9.10 -11.41 13.15
C ILE A 344 9.51 -12.80 13.52
N GLY A 345 10.63 -13.29 12.94
CA GLY A 345 11.23 -14.57 13.22
C GLY A 345 12.68 -14.43 13.69
N TRP A 346 13.10 -15.25 14.68
CA TRP A 346 14.48 -15.27 15.17
C TRP A 346 15.18 -16.58 14.81
N ARG A 347 16.42 -16.45 14.34
CA ARG A 347 17.34 -17.57 14.15
C ARG A 347 17.82 -18.05 15.53
N ALA A 348 17.81 -19.40 15.76
CA ALA A 348 18.36 -20.00 16.97
C ALA A 348 19.87 -19.80 17.09
#